data_c3059a88a032bcc653b30e836db8533c
#
_entry.id   c3059a88a032bcc653b30e836db8533c
#
_cell.length_a   1.000
_cell.length_b   1.000
_cell.length_c   1.000
_cell.angle_alpha   90.00
_cell.angle_beta   90.00
_cell.angle_gamma   90.00
#
_symmetry.space_group_name_H-M   'P 1'
#
loop_
_entity.id
_entity.type
_entity.pdbx_description
1 polymer ?
#
loop_
_entity_poly.entity_id
_entity_poly.type
_entity_poly.pdbx_seq_one_letter_code
_entity_poly.pdbx_strand_id
1 'polypeptide(L)'
;MKKSAPCTFTSINHQIHYAMSFIGGGVEVISFIFLFKALIGFMTSNLIFGINTFANGKFDYISLYHIGIVVIWMLIAAIHQLCMIKFTNFRKRTPWHGYAISLTINCFLLASFILIGQYMLTSGVLGSLPTPSITPLIIIGLMFMYIQNYLIKSGGTNYPTTTSVVTTVYVLMTTSLVNYLNHNISKSERQASLREGLHYLLVLIHFSAGAYITAKLSSHFGFYSLFLMLFILIAVTMNTWFTHSRFLCSSSDENSNDKAI
;
A
#
# COMPACT_ATOMS: atom_id res chain seq x y z
N MET A 1 -22.75 26.86 7.30
CA MET A 1 -23.19 25.53 7.69
C MET A 1 -22.19 24.50 7.16
N LYS A 2 -21.40 23.85 8.01
CA LYS A 2 -20.55 22.72 7.61
C LYS A 2 -21.46 21.52 7.39
N LYS A 3 -21.67 21.10 6.15
CA LYS A 3 -22.28 19.80 5.86
C LYS A 3 -21.38 18.72 6.47
N SER A 4 -21.87 18.04 7.49
CA SER A 4 -21.20 16.87 8.08
C SER A 4 -21.08 15.82 6.97
N ALA A 5 -19.87 15.46 6.59
CA ALA A 5 -19.66 14.35 5.67
C ALA A 5 -20.31 13.07 6.27
N PRO A 6 -20.99 12.27 5.47
CA PRO A 6 -21.69 11.09 5.98
C PRO A 6 -20.73 10.12 6.64
N CYS A 7 -21.06 9.65 7.85
CA CYS A 7 -20.26 8.74 8.68
C CYS A 7 -19.76 7.47 7.98
N THR A 8 -20.41 7.06 6.90
CA THR A 8 -20.04 5.89 6.09
C THR A 8 -18.70 6.03 5.37
N PHE A 9 -18.29 7.25 4.99
CA PHE A 9 -17.05 7.50 4.24
C PHE A 9 -15.79 7.25 5.06
N THR A 10 -15.74 7.72 6.30
CA THR A 10 -14.60 7.56 7.21
C THR A 10 -14.37 6.10 7.62
N SER A 11 -15.44 5.31 7.79
CA SER A 11 -15.31 3.91 8.19
C SER A 11 -14.76 3.02 7.07
N ILE A 12 -15.16 3.24 5.82
CA ILE A 12 -14.67 2.49 4.65
C ILE A 12 -13.19 2.76 4.42
N ASN A 13 -12.76 4.02 4.53
CA ASN A 13 -11.35 4.39 4.34
C ASN A 13 -10.43 3.76 5.39
N HIS A 14 -10.86 3.65 6.65
CA HIS A 14 -10.08 2.96 7.67
C HIS A 14 -9.96 1.46 7.39
N GLN A 15 -11.03 0.80 6.96
CA GLN A 15 -11.01 -0.62 6.59
C GLN A 15 -10.07 -0.89 5.41
N ILE A 16 -10.11 -0.04 4.39
CA ILE A 16 -9.18 -0.11 3.25
C ILE A 16 -7.74 0.03 3.72
N HIS A 17 -7.46 0.97 4.62
CA HIS A 17 -6.11 1.17 5.16
C HIS A 17 -5.60 -0.07 5.90
N TYR A 18 -6.42 -0.70 6.74
CA TYR A 18 -6.05 -1.93 7.46
C TYR A 18 -5.81 -3.11 6.50
N ALA A 19 -6.70 -3.28 5.52
CA ALA A 19 -6.54 -4.31 4.49
C ALA A 19 -5.25 -4.09 3.68
N MET A 20 -4.97 -2.86 3.25
CA MET A 20 -3.75 -2.52 2.52
C MET A 20 -2.50 -2.72 3.39
N SER A 21 -2.56 -2.42 4.68
CA SER A 21 -1.45 -2.67 5.60
C SER A 21 -1.17 -4.16 5.73
N PHE A 22 -2.21 -4.97 5.86
CA PHE A 22 -2.09 -6.43 5.91
C PHE A 22 -1.46 -7.00 4.63
N ILE A 23 -1.94 -6.54 3.47
CA ILE A 23 -1.40 -6.94 2.16
C ILE A 23 0.07 -6.49 2.03
N GLY A 24 0.36 -5.25 2.41
CA GLY A 24 1.72 -4.70 2.37
C GLY A 24 2.71 -5.53 3.18
N GLY A 25 2.35 -5.93 4.40
CA GLY A 25 3.17 -6.80 5.24
C GLY A 25 3.46 -8.15 4.59
N GLY A 26 2.46 -8.76 3.97
CA GLY A 26 2.63 -10.03 3.25
C GLY A 26 3.56 -9.92 2.04
N VAL A 27 3.38 -8.89 1.23
CA VAL A 27 4.20 -8.67 0.03
C VAL A 27 5.65 -8.33 0.39
N GLU A 28 5.87 -7.54 1.46
CA GLU A 28 7.23 -7.25 1.93
C GLU A 28 7.97 -8.50 2.38
N VAL A 29 7.31 -9.38 3.11
CA VAL A 29 7.94 -10.63 3.57
C VAL A 29 8.29 -11.55 2.40
N ILE A 30 7.43 -11.70 1.40
CA ILE A 30 7.73 -12.49 0.20
C ILE A 30 8.92 -11.91 -0.56
N SER A 31 8.95 -10.59 -0.73
CA SER A 31 10.07 -9.94 -1.40
C SER A 31 11.38 -10.12 -0.61
N PHE A 32 11.34 -10.01 0.70
CA PHE A 32 12.50 -10.27 1.54
C PHE A 32 13.01 -11.71 1.44
N ILE A 33 12.11 -12.69 1.42
CA ILE A 33 12.50 -14.12 1.38
C ILE A 33 13.03 -14.51 0.00
N PHE A 34 12.34 -14.15 -1.08
CA PHE A 34 12.61 -14.66 -2.42
C PHE A 34 13.32 -13.69 -3.36
N LEU A 35 13.36 -12.38 -3.03
CA LEU A 35 14.00 -11.36 -3.85
C LEU A 35 15.27 -10.80 -3.19
N PHE A 36 16.15 -11.68 -2.72
CA PHE A 36 17.49 -11.34 -2.21
C PHE A 36 17.48 -10.25 -1.13
N LYS A 37 16.57 -10.37 -0.16
CA LYS A 37 16.34 -9.40 0.93
C LYS A 37 15.86 -8.02 0.46
N ALA A 38 15.40 -7.90 -0.79
CA ALA A 38 14.79 -6.67 -1.24
C ALA A 38 13.49 -6.40 -0.48
N LEU A 39 13.30 -5.16 -0.06
CA LEU A 39 12.08 -4.67 0.55
C LEU A 39 11.44 -3.68 -0.44
N ILE A 40 10.53 -4.20 -1.28
CA ILE A 40 10.00 -3.45 -2.44
C ILE A 40 9.13 -2.24 -2.09
N GLY A 41 8.70 -2.12 -0.84
CA GLY A 41 8.05 -0.91 -0.31
C GLY A 41 8.94 -0.04 0.57
N PHE A 42 10.16 -0.51 0.97
CA PHE A 42 11.05 0.19 1.89
C PHE A 42 12.35 0.62 1.18
N MET A 43 12.27 1.72 0.43
CA MET A 43 13.40 2.21 -0.38
C MET A 43 14.64 2.55 0.45
N THR A 44 14.46 3.06 1.67
CA THR A 44 15.56 3.38 2.58
C THR A 44 16.40 2.13 2.93
N SER A 45 15.74 0.99 3.15
CA SER A 45 16.45 -0.26 3.45
C SER A 45 17.26 -0.74 2.25
N ASN A 46 16.70 -0.69 1.04
CA ASN A 46 17.44 -1.03 -0.18
C ASN A 46 18.63 -0.10 -0.39
N LEU A 47 18.47 1.20 -0.15
CA LEU A 47 19.59 2.15 -0.24
C LEU A 47 20.71 1.80 0.76
N ILE A 48 20.35 1.48 2.02
CA ILE A 48 21.32 1.09 3.05
C ILE A 48 22.05 -0.20 2.65
N PHE A 49 21.33 -1.22 2.17
CA PHE A 49 21.94 -2.48 1.72
C PHE A 49 22.91 -2.24 0.56
N GLY A 50 22.52 -1.44 -0.43
CA GLY A 50 23.38 -1.09 -1.56
C GLY A 50 24.64 -0.33 -1.13
N ILE A 51 24.49 0.72 -0.30
CA ILE A 51 25.61 1.54 0.18
C ILE A 51 26.56 0.73 1.09
N ASN A 52 26.04 -0.07 2.02
CA ASN A 52 26.85 -0.86 2.93
C ASN A 52 27.77 -1.84 2.19
N THR A 53 27.26 -2.50 1.17
CA THR A 53 28.06 -3.43 0.36
C THR A 53 29.14 -2.68 -0.42
N PHE A 54 28.81 -1.50 -0.97
CA PHE A 54 29.74 -0.63 -1.66
C PHE A 54 30.85 -0.09 -0.73
N ALA A 55 30.49 0.37 0.47
CA ALA A 55 31.44 0.92 1.44
C ALA A 55 32.49 -0.11 1.93
N ASN A 56 32.13 -1.39 1.91
CA ASN A 56 33.05 -2.49 2.25
C ASN A 56 33.99 -2.89 1.09
N GLY A 57 34.14 -2.03 0.07
CA GLY A 57 35.04 -2.23 -1.06
C GLY A 57 34.61 -3.32 -2.05
N LYS A 58 33.39 -3.83 -1.90
CA LYS A 58 32.81 -4.82 -2.81
C LYS A 58 31.74 -4.14 -3.66
N PHE A 59 32.15 -3.58 -4.79
CA PHE A 59 31.21 -3.19 -5.84
C PHE A 59 30.74 -4.47 -6.53
N ASP A 60 29.79 -5.14 -5.84
CA ASP A 60 29.25 -6.39 -6.34
C ASP A 60 27.85 -6.18 -6.97
N TYR A 61 27.40 -7.22 -7.62
CA TYR A 61 26.09 -7.21 -8.28
C TYR A 61 24.92 -6.99 -7.31
N ILE A 62 25.07 -7.36 -6.04
CA ILE A 62 24.05 -7.19 -4.99
C ILE A 62 23.89 -5.70 -4.65
N SER A 63 24.99 -4.94 -4.56
CA SER A 63 24.92 -3.48 -4.37
C SER A 63 24.18 -2.79 -5.50
N LEU A 64 24.52 -3.12 -6.75
CA LEU A 64 23.85 -2.58 -7.94
C LEU A 64 22.37 -2.95 -7.97
N TYR A 65 22.04 -4.17 -7.58
CA TYR A 65 20.65 -4.65 -7.50
C TYR A 65 19.82 -3.80 -6.54
N HIS A 66 20.26 -3.58 -5.30
CA HIS A 66 19.55 -2.78 -4.33
C HIS A 66 19.45 -1.29 -4.72
N ILE A 67 20.54 -0.71 -5.24
CA ILE A 67 20.51 0.66 -5.75
C ILE A 67 19.58 0.77 -6.97
N GLY A 68 19.60 -0.23 -7.86
CA GLY A 68 18.71 -0.31 -9.01
C GLY A 68 17.24 -0.31 -8.64
N ILE A 69 16.85 -1.01 -7.56
CA ILE A 69 15.48 -0.98 -7.02
C ILE A 69 15.05 0.45 -6.67
N VAL A 70 15.92 1.22 -5.99
CA VAL A 70 15.63 2.61 -5.62
C VAL A 70 15.47 3.49 -6.87
N VAL A 71 16.35 3.33 -7.86
CA VAL A 71 16.27 4.08 -9.11
C VAL A 71 14.98 3.76 -9.88
N ILE A 72 14.63 2.48 -10.00
CA ILE A 72 13.38 2.05 -10.65
C ILE A 72 12.16 2.62 -9.92
N TRP A 73 12.14 2.61 -8.58
CA TRP A 73 11.08 3.24 -7.80
C TRP A 73 10.92 4.73 -8.11
N MET A 74 12.03 5.47 -8.18
CA MET A 74 12.02 6.89 -8.53
C MET A 74 11.48 7.11 -9.96
N LEU A 75 11.85 6.26 -10.91
CA LEU A 75 11.33 6.32 -12.28
C LEU A 75 9.83 6.05 -12.33
N ILE A 76 9.33 5.04 -11.61
CA ILE A 76 7.89 4.76 -11.49
C ILE A 76 7.16 5.98 -10.93
N ALA A 77 7.69 6.60 -9.88
CA ALA A 77 7.11 7.80 -9.27
C ALA A 77 7.07 8.98 -10.26
N ALA A 78 8.16 9.20 -11.02
CA ALA A 78 8.24 10.25 -12.02
C ALA A 78 7.23 10.03 -13.17
N ILE A 79 7.16 8.81 -13.70
CA ILE A 79 6.22 8.44 -14.77
C ILE A 79 4.78 8.64 -14.29
N HIS A 80 4.46 8.14 -13.09
CA HIS A 80 3.12 8.33 -12.51
C HIS A 80 2.77 9.82 -12.37
N GLN A 81 3.69 10.64 -11.86
CA GLN A 81 3.46 12.08 -11.72
C GLN A 81 3.23 12.76 -13.07
N LEU A 82 4.01 12.42 -14.10
CA LEU A 82 3.80 12.91 -15.46
C LEU A 82 2.43 12.52 -16.03
N CYS A 83 2.02 11.27 -15.82
CA CYS A 83 0.67 10.81 -16.19
C CYS A 83 -0.41 11.62 -15.47
N MET A 84 -0.25 11.86 -14.16
CA MET A 84 -1.20 12.62 -13.36
C MET A 84 -1.33 14.08 -13.83
N ILE A 85 -0.24 14.71 -14.25
CA ILE A 85 -0.25 16.08 -14.82
C ILE A 85 -1.05 16.09 -16.13
N LYS A 86 -0.80 15.13 -17.03
CA LYS A 86 -1.51 15.04 -18.31
C LYS A 86 -3.00 14.74 -18.17
N PHE A 87 -3.38 13.89 -17.19
CA PHE A 87 -4.75 13.46 -16.98
C PHE A 87 -5.48 14.20 -15.85
N THR A 88 -5.01 15.39 -15.45
CA THR A 88 -5.61 16.20 -14.38
C THR A 88 -7.11 16.48 -14.60
N ASN A 89 -7.54 16.70 -15.84
CA ASN A 89 -8.94 16.98 -16.17
C ASN A 89 -9.86 15.77 -15.96
N PHE A 90 -9.37 14.56 -16.16
CA PHE A 90 -10.13 13.33 -15.92
C PHE A 90 -10.32 13.08 -14.43
N ARG A 91 -9.29 13.32 -13.61
CA ARG A 91 -9.34 13.13 -12.15
C ARG A 91 -10.31 14.08 -11.45
N LYS A 92 -10.45 15.34 -11.94
CA LYS A 92 -11.36 16.33 -11.34
C LYS A 92 -12.83 15.94 -11.45
N ARG A 93 -13.20 15.16 -12.46
CA ARG A 93 -14.60 14.78 -12.71
C ARG A 93 -15.13 13.69 -11.76
N THR A 94 -14.29 12.72 -11.38
CA THR A 94 -14.73 11.58 -10.57
C THR A 94 -13.59 10.99 -9.74
N PRO A 95 -13.26 11.58 -8.56
CA PRO A 95 -12.13 11.10 -7.73
C PRO A 95 -12.27 9.64 -7.29
N TRP A 96 -13.48 9.17 -7.04
CA TRP A 96 -13.77 7.78 -6.69
C TRP A 96 -13.51 6.79 -7.83
N HIS A 97 -13.85 7.15 -9.04
CA HIS A 97 -13.61 6.30 -10.21
C HIS A 97 -12.11 6.05 -10.38
N GLY A 98 -11.29 7.10 -10.22
CA GLY A 98 -9.83 6.96 -10.23
C GLY A 98 -9.30 6.04 -9.13
N TYR A 99 -9.90 6.08 -7.94
CA TYR A 99 -9.52 5.22 -6.81
C TYR A 99 -9.85 3.74 -7.09
N ALA A 100 -11.07 3.45 -7.55
CA ALA A 100 -11.51 2.10 -7.89
C ALA A 100 -10.71 1.49 -9.05
N ILE A 101 -10.41 2.28 -10.08
CA ILE A 101 -9.53 1.86 -11.19
C ILE A 101 -8.13 1.53 -10.67
N SER A 102 -7.55 2.36 -9.81
CA SER A 102 -6.22 2.11 -9.24
C SER A 102 -6.18 0.84 -8.40
N LEU A 103 -7.24 0.54 -7.63
CA LEU A 103 -7.39 -0.73 -6.90
C LEU A 103 -7.47 -1.92 -7.87
N THR A 104 -8.22 -1.78 -8.97
CA THR A 104 -8.32 -2.83 -9.99
C THR A 104 -6.97 -3.09 -10.65
N ILE A 105 -6.23 -2.05 -11.02
CA ILE A 105 -4.87 -2.18 -11.55
C ILE A 105 -3.97 -2.90 -10.53
N ASN A 106 -4.12 -2.55 -9.25
CA ASN A 106 -3.35 -3.19 -8.18
C ASN A 106 -3.66 -4.69 -8.02
N CYS A 107 -4.91 -5.12 -8.23
CA CYS A 107 -5.27 -6.55 -8.29
C CYS A 107 -4.52 -7.28 -9.42
N PHE A 108 -4.48 -6.70 -10.61
CA PHE A 108 -3.75 -7.29 -11.75
C PHE A 108 -2.24 -7.35 -11.51
N LEU A 109 -1.65 -6.31 -10.93
CA LEU A 109 -0.23 -6.29 -10.58
C LEU A 109 0.12 -7.35 -9.54
N LEU A 110 -0.69 -7.49 -8.49
CA LEU A 110 -0.47 -8.52 -7.46
C LEU A 110 -0.64 -9.93 -8.04
N ALA A 111 -1.68 -10.17 -8.86
CA ALA A 111 -1.87 -11.44 -9.53
C ALA A 111 -0.67 -11.79 -10.44
N SER A 112 -0.20 -10.82 -11.24
CA SER A 112 0.98 -10.99 -12.09
C SER A 112 2.24 -11.26 -11.28
N PHE A 113 2.43 -10.55 -10.16
CA PHE A 113 3.55 -10.76 -9.25
C PHE A 113 3.56 -12.18 -8.67
N ILE A 114 2.39 -12.69 -8.26
CA ILE A 114 2.23 -14.06 -7.74
C ILE A 114 2.58 -15.09 -8.81
N LEU A 115 1.97 -14.98 -10.00
CA LEU A 115 2.11 -16.00 -11.05
C LEU A 115 3.53 -16.03 -11.62
N ILE A 116 4.09 -14.86 -11.94
CA ILE A 116 5.46 -14.75 -12.48
C ILE A 116 6.47 -15.14 -11.42
N GLY A 117 6.29 -14.69 -10.17
CA GLY A 117 7.18 -15.03 -9.06
C GLY A 117 7.20 -16.54 -8.79
N GLN A 118 6.04 -17.18 -8.77
CA GLN A 118 5.96 -18.64 -8.61
C GLN A 118 6.58 -19.39 -9.79
N TYR A 119 6.33 -18.95 -11.01
CA TYR A 119 6.97 -19.55 -12.20
C TYR A 119 8.50 -19.44 -12.12
N MET A 120 9.05 -18.26 -11.77
CA MET A 120 10.47 -18.05 -11.62
C MET A 120 11.08 -18.88 -10.47
N LEU A 121 10.31 -19.07 -9.39
CA LEU A 121 10.74 -19.91 -8.27
C LEU A 121 10.83 -21.37 -8.69
N THR A 122 9.81 -21.91 -9.35
CA THR A 122 9.76 -23.33 -9.77
C THR A 122 10.68 -23.65 -10.93
N SER A 123 10.96 -22.69 -11.82
CA SER A 123 11.93 -22.83 -12.93
C SER A 123 13.39 -22.64 -12.50
N GLY A 124 13.66 -22.32 -11.23
CA GLY A 124 15.03 -22.10 -10.72
C GLY A 124 15.67 -20.78 -11.14
N VAL A 125 14.93 -19.86 -11.76
CA VAL A 125 15.43 -18.52 -12.12
C VAL A 125 15.78 -17.70 -10.89
N LEU A 126 15.03 -17.90 -9.78
CA LEU A 126 15.35 -17.34 -8.47
C LEU A 126 16.45 -18.20 -7.80
N GLY A 127 17.68 -18.08 -8.30
CA GLY A 127 18.84 -18.79 -7.78
C GLY A 127 19.43 -18.14 -6.51
N SER A 128 20.75 -18.36 -6.29
CA SER A 128 21.45 -17.82 -5.12
C SER A 128 21.84 -16.35 -5.23
N LEU A 129 21.86 -15.78 -6.44
CA LEU A 129 22.21 -14.40 -6.72
C LEU A 129 21.17 -13.73 -7.62
N PRO A 130 20.96 -12.41 -7.46
CA PRO A 130 20.07 -11.68 -8.34
C PRO A 130 20.64 -11.69 -9.76
N THR A 131 19.79 -11.94 -10.74
CA THR A 131 20.11 -11.91 -12.17
C THR A 131 19.24 -10.88 -12.89
N PRO A 132 19.64 -10.34 -14.05
CA PRO A 132 18.80 -9.43 -14.82
C PRO A 132 17.42 -10.02 -15.18
N SER A 133 17.30 -11.34 -15.25
CA SER A 133 16.04 -12.05 -15.56
C SER A 133 14.92 -11.78 -14.55
N ILE A 134 15.23 -11.39 -13.30
CA ILE A 134 14.22 -11.09 -12.28
C ILE A 134 13.70 -9.65 -12.35
N THR A 135 14.31 -8.78 -13.16
CA THR A 135 13.95 -7.36 -13.27
C THR A 135 12.46 -7.15 -13.57
N PRO A 136 11.79 -7.89 -14.47
CA PRO A 136 10.35 -7.72 -14.69
C PRO A 136 9.53 -7.98 -13.42
N LEU A 137 9.89 -9.00 -12.64
CA LEU A 137 9.21 -9.30 -11.38
C LEU A 137 9.38 -8.16 -10.36
N ILE A 138 10.59 -7.61 -10.25
CA ILE A 138 10.87 -6.45 -9.40
C ILE A 138 10.04 -5.24 -9.83
N ILE A 139 10.00 -4.92 -11.13
CA ILE A 139 9.21 -3.79 -11.63
C ILE A 139 7.74 -3.94 -11.28
N ILE A 140 7.14 -5.12 -11.47
CA ILE A 140 5.74 -5.39 -11.15
C ILE A 140 5.49 -5.20 -9.64
N GLY A 141 6.36 -5.75 -8.79
CA GLY A 141 6.26 -5.60 -7.34
C GLY A 141 6.40 -4.14 -6.89
N LEU A 142 7.35 -3.40 -7.46
CA LEU A 142 7.54 -1.97 -7.18
C LEU A 142 6.33 -1.14 -7.63
N MET A 143 5.77 -1.40 -8.82
CA MET A 143 4.55 -0.73 -9.29
C MET A 143 3.37 -1.02 -8.36
N PHE A 144 3.20 -2.27 -7.94
CA PHE A 144 2.18 -2.66 -6.98
C PHE A 144 2.29 -1.87 -5.68
N MET A 145 3.47 -1.88 -5.04
CA MET A 145 3.70 -1.19 -3.77
C MET A 145 3.61 0.33 -3.91
N TYR A 146 4.06 0.89 -5.04
CA TYR A 146 3.92 2.31 -5.33
C TYR A 146 2.46 2.74 -5.39
N ILE A 147 1.63 2.04 -6.18
CA ILE A 147 0.20 2.34 -6.31
C ILE A 147 -0.51 2.17 -4.96
N GLN A 148 -0.18 1.11 -4.20
CA GLN A 148 -0.71 0.89 -2.86
C GLN A 148 -0.42 2.06 -1.93
N ASN A 149 0.82 2.52 -1.86
CA ASN A 149 1.23 3.66 -1.04
C ASN A 149 0.54 4.96 -1.49
N TYR A 150 0.41 5.16 -2.81
CA TYR A 150 -0.31 6.30 -3.37
C TYR A 150 -1.79 6.29 -2.98
N LEU A 151 -2.47 5.14 -3.07
CA LEU A 151 -3.88 4.97 -2.70
C LEU A 151 -4.12 5.30 -1.23
N ILE A 152 -3.31 4.80 -0.32
CA ILE A 152 -3.42 5.09 1.11
C ILE A 152 -3.24 6.58 1.37
N LYS A 153 -2.23 7.21 0.76
CA LYS A 153 -1.94 8.63 0.93
C LYS A 153 -3.03 9.53 0.34
N SER A 154 -3.63 9.13 -0.78
CA SER A 154 -4.64 9.92 -1.51
C SER A 154 -6.07 9.61 -1.08
N GLY A 155 -6.31 8.54 -0.33
CA GLY A 155 -7.63 8.02 0.02
C GLY A 155 -8.44 8.84 1.01
N GLY A 156 -7.98 10.04 1.42
CA GLY A 156 -8.75 10.95 2.26
C GLY A 156 -8.97 10.46 3.69
N THR A 157 -8.12 9.53 4.19
CA THR A 157 -8.13 9.15 5.61
C THR A 157 -7.72 10.34 6.47
N ASN A 158 -8.35 10.49 7.63
CA ASN A 158 -7.96 11.52 8.60
C ASN A 158 -6.51 11.34 9.09
N TYR A 159 -5.94 10.16 8.90
CA TYR A 159 -4.62 9.75 9.38
C TYR A 159 -3.83 9.09 8.22
N PRO A 160 -3.41 9.86 7.20
CA PRO A 160 -2.73 9.31 6.03
C PRO A 160 -1.30 8.89 6.40
N THR A 161 -1.09 7.59 6.50
CA THR A 161 0.25 6.99 6.61
C THR A 161 0.45 5.97 5.52
N THR A 162 1.61 5.96 4.89
CA THR A 162 1.96 4.91 3.94
C THR A 162 2.35 3.64 4.70
N THR A 163 1.97 2.47 4.21
CA THR A 163 2.36 1.16 4.78
C THR A 163 3.87 0.96 4.79
N SER A 164 4.59 1.65 3.91
CA SER A 164 6.05 1.59 3.81
C SER A 164 6.81 2.46 4.82
N VAL A 165 6.13 3.26 5.66
CA VAL A 165 6.80 4.12 6.65
C VAL A 165 6.45 3.67 8.07
N VAL A 166 6.71 2.39 8.35
CA VAL A 166 6.43 1.76 9.65
C VAL A 166 7.05 2.55 10.81
N THR A 167 8.25 3.08 10.62
CA THR A 167 8.93 3.91 11.65
C THR A 167 8.11 5.16 12.00
N THR A 168 7.56 5.86 11.00
CA THR A 168 6.68 7.02 11.24
C THR A 168 5.42 6.59 12.00
N VAL A 169 4.85 5.44 11.67
CA VAL A 169 3.66 4.91 12.36
C VAL A 169 3.96 4.64 13.85
N TYR A 170 5.13 4.10 14.18
CA TYR A 170 5.56 3.94 15.60
C TYR A 170 5.62 5.28 16.33
N VAL A 171 6.26 6.29 15.72
CA VAL A 171 6.37 7.63 16.33
C VAL A 171 4.98 8.25 16.52
N LEU A 172 4.14 8.25 15.50
CA LEU A 172 2.79 8.82 15.56
C LEU A 172 1.92 8.09 16.60
N MET A 173 1.95 6.75 16.62
CA MET A 173 1.26 5.96 17.63
C MET A 173 1.70 6.34 19.05
N THR A 174 3.00 6.36 19.30
CA THR A 174 3.55 6.66 20.64
C THR A 174 3.19 8.08 21.05
N THR A 175 3.37 9.06 20.15
CA THR A 175 3.02 10.47 20.42
C THR A 175 1.53 10.63 20.75
N SER A 176 0.66 10.00 19.95
CA SER A 176 -0.79 10.08 20.17
C SER A 176 -1.21 9.42 21.49
N LEU A 177 -0.60 8.28 21.86
CA LEU A 177 -0.87 7.65 23.15
C LEU A 177 -0.36 8.46 24.33
N VAL A 178 0.82 9.10 24.21
CA VAL A 178 1.35 10.01 25.24
C VAL A 178 0.46 11.25 25.39
N ASN A 179 -0.02 11.83 24.29
CA ASN A 179 -0.97 12.94 24.31
C ASN A 179 -2.30 12.56 25.00
N TYR A 180 -2.78 11.33 24.82
CA TYR A 180 -3.95 10.84 25.55
C TYR A 180 -3.74 10.85 27.07
N LEU A 181 -2.52 10.55 27.54
CA LEU A 181 -2.18 10.57 28.98
C LEU A 181 -1.94 11.98 29.52
N ASN A 182 -1.78 12.97 28.66
CA ASN A 182 -1.54 14.35 29.07
C ASN A 182 -2.81 15.01 29.60
N HIS A 183 -2.83 15.28 30.91
CA HIS A 183 -3.98 15.91 31.58
C HIS A 183 -4.09 17.44 31.34
N ASN A 184 -3.07 18.07 30.74
CA ASN A 184 -3.06 19.50 30.45
C ASN A 184 -3.84 19.90 29.19
N ILE A 185 -4.29 18.91 28.39
CA ILE A 185 -5.11 19.15 27.21
C ILE A 185 -6.57 18.81 27.46
N SER A 186 -7.46 19.36 26.66
CA SER A 186 -8.91 19.16 26.81
C SER A 186 -9.32 17.67 26.67
N LYS A 187 -10.43 17.28 27.31
CA LYS A 187 -10.97 15.91 27.21
C LYS A 187 -11.26 15.50 25.76
N SER A 188 -11.70 16.43 24.91
CA SER A 188 -11.98 16.19 23.51
C SER A 188 -10.71 15.89 22.71
N GLU A 189 -9.63 16.63 22.95
CA GLU A 189 -8.31 16.42 22.31
C GLU A 189 -7.69 15.10 22.76
N ARG A 190 -7.81 14.74 24.05
CA ARG A 190 -7.36 13.45 24.55
C ARG A 190 -8.08 12.29 23.85
N GLN A 191 -9.41 12.36 23.69
CA GLN A 191 -10.16 11.33 22.98
C GLN A 191 -9.82 11.26 21.49
N ALA A 192 -9.52 12.39 20.84
CA ALA A 192 -9.03 12.42 19.48
C ALA A 192 -7.67 11.71 19.36
N SER A 193 -6.73 12.05 20.26
CA SER A 193 -5.40 11.40 20.32
C SER A 193 -5.49 9.90 20.58
N LEU A 194 -6.41 9.45 21.46
CA LEU A 194 -6.61 8.00 21.67
C LEU A 194 -7.09 7.31 20.39
N ARG A 195 -8.06 7.88 19.68
CA ARG A 195 -8.56 7.29 18.41
C ARG A 195 -7.47 7.22 17.36
N GLU A 196 -6.65 8.26 17.27
CA GLU A 196 -5.49 8.30 16.37
C GLU A 196 -4.46 7.23 16.74
N GLY A 197 -4.06 7.15 18.01
CA GLY A 197 -3.11 6.15 18.49
C GLY A 197 -3.59 4.71 18.27
N LEU A 198 -4.89 4.44 18.51
CA LEU A 198 -5.50 3.13 18.24
C LEU A 198 -5.53 2.81 16.74
N HIS A 199 -5.78 3.81 15.88
CA HIS A 199 -5.72 3.60 14.44
C HIS A 199 -4.31 3.16 14.00
N TYR A 200 -3.26 3.83 14.46
CA TYR A 200 -1.88 3.46 14.12
C TYR A 200 -1.48 2.10 14.70
N LEU A 201 -1.94 1.78 15.91
CA LEU A 201 -1.75 0.44 16.49
C LEU A 201 -2.38 -0.64 15.61
N LEU A 202 -3.61 -0.44 15.14
CA LEU A 202 -4.28 -1.38 14.25
C LEU A 202 -3.56 -1.51 12.91
N VAL A 203 -3.04 -0.44 12.34
CA VAL A 203 -2.19 -0.50 11.12
C VAL A 203 -0.99 -1.41 11.34
N LEU A 204 -0.27 -1.27 12.46
CA LEU A 204 0.89 -2.10 12.79
C LEU A 204 0.51 -3.56 13.01
N ILE A 205 -0.60 -3.82 13.71
CA ILE A 205 -1.10 -5.19 13.94
C ILE A 205 -1.43 -5.86 12.61
N HIS A 206 -2.15 -5.18 11.72
CA HIS A 206 -2.51 -5.76 10.42
C HIS A 206 -1.27 -6.00 9.55
N PHE A 207 -0.33 -5.06 9.50
CA PHE A 207 0.93 -5.24 8.79
C PHE A 207 1.70 -6.46 9.31
N SER A 208 1.87 -6.56 10.63
CA SER A 208 2.58 -7.67 11.27
C SER A 208 1.87 -9.01 11.07
N ALA A 209 0.54 -9.03 11.13
CA ALA A 209 -0.25 -10.23 10.90
C ALA A 209 -0.12 -10.72 9.45
N GLY A 210 -0.18 -9.79 8.47
CA GLY A 210 0.04 -10.11 7.06
C GLY A 210 1.43 -10.69 6.81
N ALA A 211 2.46 -10.05 7.37
CA ALA A 211 3.83 -10.52 7.30
C ALA A 211 3.99 -11.92 7.92
N TYR A 212 3.47 -12.13 9.12
CA TYR A 212 3.58 -13.40 9.83
C TYR A 212 2.89 -14.57 9.11
N ILE A 213 1.63 -14.35 8.68
CA ILE A 213 0.85 -15.39 7.97
C ILE A 213 1.54 -15.77 6.67
N THR A 214 1.97 -14.77 5.90
CA THR A 214 2.66 -15.00 4.63
C THR A 214 4.00 -15.69 4.83
N ALA A 215 4.80 -15.31 5.84
CA ALA A 215 6.05 -15.98 6.17
C ALA A 215 5.84 -17.48 6.47
N LYS A 216 4.80 -17.81 7.22
CA LYS A 216 4.46 -19.21 7.54
C LYS A 216 4.02 -20.00 6.30
N LEU A 217 3.20 -19.40 5.45
CA LEU A 217 2.70 -20.07 4.25
C LEU A 217 3.75 -20.16 3.14
N SER A 218 4.70 -19.22 3.08
CA SER A 218 5.69 -19.15 2.00
C SER A 218 6.63 -20.37 1.95
N SER A 219 6.91 -21.00 3.09
CA SER A 219 7.74 -22.21 3.15
C SER A 219 7.12 -23.41 2.40
N HIS A 220 5.80 -23.45 2.28
CA HIS A 220 5.06 -24.52 1.60
C HIS A 220 4.57 -24.12 0.21
N PHE A 221 4.17 -22.88 0.04
CA PHE A 221 3.45 -22.40 -1.15
C PHE A 221 4.23 -21.38 -1.99
N GLY A 222 5.41 -20.93 -1.55
CA GLY A 222 6.17 -19.90 -2.25
C GLY A 222 5.34 -18.62 -2.44
N PHE A 223 5.33 -18.08 -3.65
CA PHE A 223 4.54 -16.88 -3.99
C PHE A 223 3.02 -17.10 -3.92
N TYR A 224 2.54 -18.34 -4.02
CA TYR A 224 1.11 -18.63 -3.87
C TYR A 224 0.57 -18.30 -2.47
N SER A 225 1.42 -18.18 -1.47
CA SER A 225 1.04 -17.67 -0.14
C SER A 225 0.37 -16.28 -0.19
N LEU A 226 0.61 -15.50 -1.24
CA LEU A 226 -0.02 -14.19 -1.46
C LEU A 226 -1.45 -14.25 -2.03
N PHE A 227 -1.99 -15.44 -2.37
CA PHE A 227 -3.38 -15.52 -2.84
C PHE A 227 -4.38 -15.04 -1.79
N LEU A 228 -4.11 -15.24 -0.50
CA LEU A 228 -4.93 -14.66 0.56
C LEU A 228 -4.97 -13.12 0.46
N MET A 229 -3.82 -12.49 0.20
CA MET A 229 -3.71 -11.03 0.03
C MET A 229 -4.47 -10.56 -1.21
N LEU A 230 -4.37 -11.30 -2.31
CA LEU A 230 -5.10 -11.02 -3.54
C LEU A 230 -6.62 -11.11 -3.31
N PHE A 231 -7.08 -12.11 -2.58
CA PHE A 231 -8.50 -12.28 -2.26
C PHE A 231 -9.05 -11.08 -1.46
N ILE A 232 -8.29 -10.64 -0.43
CA ILE A 232 -8.65 -9.46 0.36
C ILE A 232 -8.67 -8.21 -0.53
N LEU A 233 -7.69 -8.04 -1.42
CA LEU A 233 -7.62 -6.90 -2.33
C LEU A 233 -8.81 -6.88 -3.30
N ILE A 234 -9.20 -8.03 -3.85
CA ILE A 234 -10.38 -8.15 -4.70
C ILE A 234 -11.65 -7.78 -3.93
N ALA A 235 -11.82 -8.28 -2.70
CA ALA A 235 -12.98 -7.96 -1.87
C ALA A 235 -13.08 -6.44 -1.58
N VAL A 236 -11.96 -5.80 -1.25
CA VAL A 236 -11.88 -4.35 -1.05
C VAL A 236 -12.22 -3.59 -2.33
N THR A 237 -11.70 -4.05 -3.47
CA THR A 237 -11.96 -3.44 -4.78
C THR A 237 -13.43 -3.53 -5.15
N MET A 238 -14.03 -4.70 -5.00
CA MET A 238 -15.46 -4.91 -5.24
C MET A 238 -16.31 -4.02 -4.33
N ASN A 239 -16.02 -3.99 -3.02
CA ASN A 239 -16.74 -3.13 -2.09
C ASN A 239 -16.66 -1.64 -2.49
N THR A 240 -15.49 -1.19 -2.97
CA THR A 240 -15.29 0.18 -3.45
C THR A 240 -16.16 0.46 -4.69
N TRP A 241 -16.22 -0.45 -5.66
CA TRP A 241 -17.07 -0.32 -6.85
C TRP A 241 -18.55 -0.28 -6.49
N PHE A 242 -19.02 -1.15 -5.62
CA PHE A 242 -20.44 -1.18 -5.19
C PHE A 242 -20.84 0.07 -4.40
N THR A 243 -19.96 0.58 -3.56
CA THR A 243 -20.23 1.82 -2.82
C THR A 243 -20.31 3.01 -3.76
N HIS A 244 -19.43 3.07 -4.77
CA HIS A 244 -19.45 4.12 -5.78
C HIS A 244 -20.74 4.12 -6.61
N SER A 245 -21.23 2.96 -7.06
CA SER A 245 -22.48 2.87 -7.83
C SER A 245 -23.70 3.34 -7.04
N ARG A 246 -23.76 3.09 -5.74
CA ARG A 246 -24.84 3.58 -4.87
C ARG A 246 -24.86 5.10 -4.73
N PHE A 247 -23.70 5.75 -4.67
CA PHE A 247 -23.63 7.22 -4.62
C PHE A 247 -24.10 7.89 -5.92
N LEU A 248 -23.82 7.30 -7.07
CA LEU A 248 -24.29 7.81 -8.36
C LEU A 248 -25.81 7.71 -8.49
N CYS A 249 -26.42 6.63 -8.01
CA CYS A 249 -27.89 6.47 -8.00
C CYS A 249 -28.57 7.52 -7.10
N SER A 250 -28.07 7.76 -5.89
CA SER A 250 -28.69 8.72 -4.97
C SER A 250 -28.61 10.16 -5.46
N SER A 251 -27.52 10.54 -6.15
CA SER A 251 -27.38 11.88 -6.72
C SER A 251 -28.22 12.14 -7.98
N SER A 252 -28.61 11.07 -8.70
CA SER A 252 -29.54 11.19 -9.84
C SER A 252 -30.99 11.41 -9.39
N ASP A 253 -31.37 10.81 -8.27
CA ASP A 253 -32.73 10.93 -7.71
C ASP A 253 -32.98 12.33 -7.08
N GLU A 254 -31.98 12.93 -6.43
CA GLU A 254 -32.08 14.32 -5.95
C GLU A 254 -32.25 15.34 -7.09
N ASN A 255 -31.51 15.17 -8.19
CA ASN A 255 -31.60 16.07 -9.36
C ASN A 255 -32.92 15.90 -10.16
N SER A 256 -33.60 14.78 -10.06
CA SER A 256 -34.90 14.58 -10.71
C SER A 256 -36.07 15.25 -9.93
N ASN A 257 -35.95 15.32 -8.60
CA ASN A 257 -36.94 15.98 -7.76
C ASN A 257 -36.88 17.53 -7.81
N ASP A 258 -35.66 18.10 -7.99
CA ASP A 258 -35.54 19.57 -8.13
C ASP A 258 -36.02 20.11 -9.49
N LYS A 259 -36.27 19.28 -10.49
CA LYS A 259 -36.83 19.65 -11.78
C LYS A 259 -38.36 19.50 -11.88
N ALA A 260 -39.00 19.01 -10.84
CA ALA A 260 -40.46 18.77 -10.79
C ALA A 260 -41.19 19.81 -9.94
N ILE A 261 -40.55 20.87 -9.51
CA ILE A 261 -41.11 22.07 -8.87
C ILE A 261 -40.85 23.29 -9.75
#